data_37b54312d31f4ad5579be25677a5724d
#
_entry.id   37b54312d31f4ad5579be25677a5724d
#
_cell.length_a   1.000
_cell.length_b   1.000
_cell.length_c   1.000
_cell.angle_alpha   90.00
_cell.angle_beta   90.00
_cell.angle_gamma   90.00
#
_symmetry.space_group_name_H-M   'P 1'
#
loop_
_entity.id
_entity.type
_entity.pdbx_description
1 polymer ?
#
loop_
_entity_poly.entity_id
_entity_poly.type
_entity_poly.pdbx_seq_one_letter_code
_entity_poly.pdbx_strand_id
1 'polypeptide(L)'
;MKTTTIKDCKIIDLPIIYSDRQGSITPIYNNVHIPFDIQRVYYLYDVPAGSKRGGHSHKKLQQLIVAASGSFDVVMNDGKNAKTFNLNRPSFGLFVPPMLWRELRNFSGGAIC
;
A
#
# COMPACT_ATOMS: atom_id res chain seq x y z
N MET A 1 24.74 0.14 11.33
CA MET A 1 23.83 0.21 10.18
C MET A 1 22.41 -0.16 10.64
N LYS A 2 21.45 0.69 10.32
CA LYS A 2 20.07 0.43 10.72
C LYS A 2 19.45 -0.65 9.82
N THR A 3 18.90 -1.70 10.42
CA THR A 3 18.18 -2.75 9.70
C THR A 3 16.72 -2.36 9.57
N THR A 4 16.17 -2.46 8.36
CA THR A 4 14.75 -2.22 8.12
C THR A 4 13.92 -3.35 8.70
N THR A 5 12.88 -3.01 9.46
CA THR A 5 11.98 -3.98 10.07
C THR A 5 10.54 -3.68 9.71
N ILE A 6 9.62 -4.58 10.06
CA ILE A 6 8.18 -4.35 9.84
C ILE A 6 7.66 -3.13 10.60
N LYS A 7 8.37 -2.68 11.64
CA LYS A 7 8.01 -1.46 12.38
C LYS A 7 8.20 -0.20 11.54
N ASP A 8 8.98 -0.28 10.47
CA ASP A 8 9.20 0.84 9.55
C ASP A 8 8.07 0.96 8.52
N CYS A 9 7.22 -0.06 8.40
CA CYS A 9 5.98 0.03 7.64
C CYS A 9 4.96 0.83 8.44
N LYS A 10 4.29 1.78 7.78
CA LYS A 10 3.35 2.65 8.48
C LYS A 10 2.10 2.85 7.66
N ILE A 11 0.95 2.80 8.32
CA ILE A 11 -0.30 3.28 7.73
C ILE A 11 -0.24 4.81 7.74
N ILE A 12 -0.45 5.39 6.59
CA ILE A 12 -0.48 6.84 6.41
C ILE A 12 -1.92 7.24 6.10
N ASP A 13 -2.48 8.10 6.94
CA ASP A 13 -3.77 8.72 6.64
C ASP A 13 -3.58 9.76 5.55
N LEU A 14 -4.40 9.68 4.53
CA LEU A 14 -4.34 10.59 3.39
C LEU A 14 -5.49 11.59 3.48
N PRO A 15 -5.33 12.78 2.92
CA PRO A 15 -6.38 13.79 3.00
C PRO A 15 -7.62 13.37 2.22
N ILE A 16 -8.77 13.82 2.69
CA ILE A 16 -10.05 13.64 2.00
C ILE A 16 -10.64 15.02 1.75
N ILE A 17 -10.80 15.37 0.48
CA ILE A 17 -11.51 16.57 0.08
C ILE A 17 -12.92 16.13 -0.29
N TYR A 18 -13.85 16.36 0.62
CA TYR A 18 -15.20 15.82 0.54
C TYR A 18 -16.14 16.79 -0.18
N SER A 19 -17.02 16.24 -1.01
CA SER A 19 -18.16 16.95 -1.58
C SER A 19 -19.37 16.02 -1.55
N ASP A 20 -20.49 16.51 -1.03
CA ASP A 20 -21.72 15.72 -0.90
C ASP A 20 -22.37 15.40 -2.24
N ARG A 21 -22.06 16.15 -3.30
CA ARG A 21 -22.62 15.96 -4.64
C ARG A 21 -21.66 15.36 -5.64
N GLN A 22 -20.37 15.51 -5.44
CA GLN A 22 -19.35 15.15 -6.42
C GLN A 22 -18.37 14.08 -5.93
N GLY A 23 -18.61 13.56 -4.72
CA GLY A 23 -17.74 12.56 -4.13
C GLY A 23 -16.53 13.19 -3.44
N SER A 24 -15.49 12.39 -3.25
CA SER A 24 -14.31 12.79 -2.49
C SER A 24 -13.05 12.66 -3.34
N ILE A 25 -12.07 13.51 -3.05
CA ILE A 25 -10.75 13.46 -3.68
C ILE A 25 -9.72 13.20 -2.58
N THR A 26 -8.79 12.28 -2.85
CA THR A 26 -7.63 12.07 -1.99
C THR A 26 -6.38 12.35 -2.80
N PRO A 27 -5.77 13.53 -2.65
CA PRO A 27 -4.51 13.86 -3.31
C PRO A 27 -3.33 13.28 -2.55
N ILE A 28 -2.25 12.96 -3.28
CA ILE A 28 -1.00 12.46 -2.70
C ILE A 28 0.14 13.28 -3.31
N TYR A 29 0.84 14.05 -2.45
CA TYR A 29 1.96 14.89 -2.87
C TYR A 29 3.28 14.34 -2.36
N ASN A 30 4.29 14.36 -3.21
CA ASN A 30 5.65 13.99 -2.86
C ASN A 30 6.13 14.81 -1.66
N ASN A 31 6.75 14.11 -0.70
CA ASN A 31 7.35 14.73 0.49
C ASN A 31 6.39 15.57 1.34
N VAL A 32 5.09 15.40 1.13
CA VAL A 32 4.03 15.99 1.97
C VAL A 32 3.27 14.86 2.67
N HIS A 33 2.64 13.98 1.88
CA HIS A 33 1.87 12.85 2.42
C HIS A 33 2.74 11.61 2.55
N ILE A 34 3.75 11.48 1.70
CA ILE A 34 4.70 10.38 1.67
C ILE A 34 6.12 10.93 1.75
N PRO A 35 7.08 10.17 2.32
CA PRO A 35 8.45 10.66 2.53
C PRO A 35 9.38 10.40 1.35
N PHE A 36 8.86 10.45 0.12
CA PHE A 36 9.68 10.22 -1.08
C PHE A 36 9.04 10.85 -2.31
N ASP A 37 9.79 10.89 -3.41
CA ASP A 37 9.31 11.31 -4.70
C ASP A 37 8.78 10.12 -5.49
N ILE A 38 7.56 10.23 -5.98
CA ILE A 38 6.95 9.19 -6.81
C ILE A 38 7.67 9.18 -8.17
N GLN A 39 8.20 8.01 -8.52
CA GLN A 39 8.85 7.78 -9.82
C GLN A 39 7.92 7.08 -10.80
N ARG A 40 6.99 6.28 -10.29
CA ARG A 40 6.07 5.48 -11.10
C ARG A 40 4.78 5.25 -10.34
N VAL A 41 3.67 5.28 -11.07
CA VAL A 41 2.36 4.87 -10.54
C VAL A 41 1.86 3.70 -11.39
N TYR A 42 1.38 2.66 -10.72
CA TYR A 42 0.68 1.57 -11.40
C TYR A 42 -0.42 1.05 -10.50
N TYR A 43 -1.36 0.35 -11.08
CA TYR A 43 -2.45 -0.26 -10.32
C TYR A 43 -2.73 -1.66 -10.84
N LEU A 44 -3.14 -2.53 -9.91
CA LEU A 44 -3.53 -3.91 -10.18
C LEU A 44 -5.05 -3.98 -10.14
N TYR A 45 -5.62 -4.64 -11.12
CA TYR A 45 -7.07 -4.81 -11.22
C TYR A 45 -7.39 -6.18 -11.81
N ASP A 46 -8.64 -6.60 -11.68
CA ASP A 46 -9.09 -7.92 -12.16
C ASP A 46 -8.28 -9.08 -11.55
N VAL A 47 -7.81 -8.91 -10.31
CA VAL A 47 -7.10 -9.98 -9.63
C VAL A 47 -8.12 -11.03 -9.18
N PRO A 48 -8.00 -12.29 -9.62
CA PRO A 48 -8.95 -13.33 -9.22
C PRO A 48 -8.92 -13.57 -7.71
N ALA A 49 -10.10 -13.88 -7.15
CA ALA A 49 -10.20 -14.25 -5.75
C ALA A 49 -9.26 -15.42 -5.43
N GLY A 50 -8.57 -15.35 -4.30
CA GLY A 50 -7.64 -16.37 -3.87
C GLY A 50 -6.25 -16.29 -4.47
N SER A 51 -6.03 -15.39 -5.44
CA SER A 51 -4.70 -15.19 -6.02
C SER A 51 -3.80 -14.40 -5.08
N LYS A 52 -2.50 -14.66 -5.22
CA LYS A 52 -1.45 -13.93 -4.52
C LYS A 52 -0.60 -13.20 -5.54
N ARG A 53 -0.13 -12.02 -5.17
CA ARG A 53 0.78 -11.23 -5.99
C ARG A 53 1.90 -10.63 -5.15
N GLY A 54 2.96 -10.19 -5.82
CA GLY A 54 4.09 -9.56 -5.17
C GLY A 54 5.20 -10.55 -4.87
N GLY A 55 5.24 -11.11 -3.69
CA GLY A 55 6.20 -12.14 -3.30
C GLY A 55 7.65 -11.78 -3.58
N HIS A 56 8.05 -10.52 -3.31
CA HIS A 56 9.42 -10.05 -3.55
C HIS A 56 9.77 -8.90 -2.61
N SER A 57 11.04 -8.56 -2.62
CA SER A 57 11.55 -7.38 -1.90
C SER A 57 12.40 -6.54 -2.84
N HIS A 58 12.56 -5.27 -2.51
CA HIS A 58 13.36 -4.33 -3.29
C HIS A 58 14.41 -3.67 -2.41
N LYS A 59 15.61 -3.50 -2.96
CA LYS A 59 16.73 -2.94 -2.20
C LYS A 59 16.63 -1.43 -2.00
N LYS A 60 16.01 -0.71 -2.94
CA LYS A 60 15.98 0.76 -2.91
C LYS A 60 14.58 1.34 -3.06
N LEU A 61 13.61 0.54 -3.46
CA LEU A 61 12.27 1.01 -3.76
C LEU A 61 11.50 1.33 -2.50
N GLN A 62 10.91 2.50 -2.46
CA GLN A 62 9.89 2.89 -1.49
C GLN A 62 8.56 2.90 -2.19
N GLN A 63 7.51 2.50 -1.49
CA GLN A 63 6.17 2.43 -2.08
C GLN A 63 5.11 2.96 -1.12
N LEU A 64 4.04 3.48 -1.71
CA LEU A 64 2.77 3.67 -1.03
C LEU A 64 1.75 2.76 -1.71
N ILE A 65 1.10 1.90 -0.93
CA ILE A 65 0.09 0.97 -1.43
C ILE A 65 -1.27 1.42 -0.91
N VAL A 66 -2.24 1.57 -1.81
CA VAL A 66 -3.59 2.05 -1.48
C VAL A 66 -4.62 1.13 -2.13
N ALA A 67 -5.69 0.84 -1.40
CA ALA A 67 -6.86 0.19 -1.98
C ALA A 67 -7.78 1.27 -2.56
N ALA A 68 -7.61 1.55 -3.85
CA ALA A 68 -8.44 2.54 -4.53
C ALA A 68 -9.90 2.09 -4.65
N SER A 69 -10.13 0.78 -4.65
CA SER A 69 -11.46 0.15 -4.61
C SER A 69 -11.34 -1.20 -3.94
N GLY A 70 -12.38 -1.61 -3.22
CA GLY A 70 -12.40 -2.90 -2.55
C GLY A 70 -11.38 -3.02 -1.42
N SER A 71 -10.88 -4.23 -1.21
CA SER A 71 -9.94 -4.52 -0.13
C SER A 71 -8.98 -5.64 -0.51
N PHE A 72 -7.84 -5.64 0.15
CA PHE A 72 -6.85 -6.72 0.06
C PHE A 72 -5.92 -6.66 1.26
N ASP A 73 -5.17 -7.72 1.46
CA ASP A 73 -4.17 -7.80 2.52
C ASP A 73 -2.77 -7.64 1.95
N VAL A 74 -1.92 -6.91 2.67
CA VAL A 74 -0.49 -6.80 2.41
C VAL A 74 0.24 -7.49 3.55
N VAL A 75 0.94 -8.57 3.22
CA VAL A 75 1.75 -9.30 4.20
C VAL A 75 3.18 -8.80 4.07
N MET A 76 3.70 -8.23 5.14
CA MET A 76 5.07 -7.73 5.24
C MET A 76 5.90 -8.68 6.07
N ASN A 77 7.13 -8.93 5.64
CA ASN A 77 8.04 -9.84 6.35
C ASN A 77 9.45 -9.26 6.32
N ASP A 78 10.07 -9.14 7.49
CA ASP A 78 11.44 -8.61 7.64
C ASP A 78 12.49 -9.71 7.86
N GLY A 79 12.09 -10.98 7.69
CA GLY A 79 12.95 -12.12 7.93
C GLY A 79 12.86 -12.68 9.36
N LYS A 80 12.33 -11.91 10.29
CA LYS A 80 12.14 -12.33 11.69
C LYS A 80 10.69 -12.32 12.08
N ASN A 81 9.96 -11.30 11.65
CA ASN A 81 8.56 -11.10 11.99
C ASN A 81 7.77 -10.82 10.73
N ALA A 82 6.49 -11.18 10.76
CA ALA A 82 5.56 -10.89 9.69
C ALA A 82 4.34 -10.16 10.26
N LYS A 83 3.78 -9.26 9.47
CA LYS A 83 2.57 -8.53 9.84
C LYS A 83 1.69 -8.36 8.62
N THR A 84 0.39 -8.56 8.80
CA THR A 84 -0.60 -8.37 7.74
C THR A 84 -1.33 -7.04 7.97
N PHE A 85 -1.37 -6.22 6.93
CA PHE A 85 -2.14 -4.99 6.91
C PHE A 85 -3.31 -5.17 5.96
N ASN A 86 -4.53 -4.89 6.43
CA ASN A 86 -5.70 -4.89 5.55
C ASN A 86 -5.93 -3.48 5.02
N LEU A 87 -5.92 -3.33 3.71
CA LEU A 87 -6.21 -2.05 3.04
C LEU A 87 -7.61 -2.15 2.45
N ASN A 88 -8.50 -1.29 2.89
CA ASN A 88 -9.91 -1.37 2.56
C ASN A 88 -10.58 -0.02 2.28
N ARG A 89 -9.81 1.06 2.19
CA ARG A 89 -10.32 2.41 1.90
C ARG A 89 -9.30 3.18 1.08
N PRO A 90 -9.77 4.07 0.18
CA PRO A 90 -8.85 4.89 -0.62
C PRO A 90 -8.20 6.03 0.16
N SER A 91 -8.63 6.30 1.39
CA SER A 91 -8.17 7.45 2.18
C SER A 91 -7.01 7.13 3.12
N PHE A 92 -6.44 5.94 3.05
CA PHE A 92 -5.19 5.64 3.74
C PHE A 92 -4.38 4.65 2.92
N GLY A 93 -3.08 4.62 3.17
CA GLY A 93 -2.18 3.72 2.48
C GLY A 93 -1.13 3.15 3.40
N LEU A 94 -0.44 2.15 2.90
CA LEU A 94 0.70 1.54 3.61
C LEU A 94 1.99 2.05 2.98
N PHE A 95 2.80 2.73 3.78
CA PHE A 95 4.16 3.06 3.40
C PHE A 95 5.04 1.84 3.58
N VAL A 96 5.72 1.45 2.51
CA VAL A 96 6.61 0.29 2.49
C VAL A 96 8.04 0.78 2.23
N PRO A 97 8.93 0.71 3.21
CA PRO A 97 10.34 1.04 3.01
C PRO A 97 11.05 -0.06 2.23
N PRO A 98 12.29 0.20 1.77
CA PRO A 98 13.07 -0.83 1.07
C PRO A 98 13.40 -2.03 1.95
N MET A 99 13.83 -3.11 1.33
CA MET A 99 14.39 -4.31 1.97
C MET A 99 13.39 -5.21 2.69
N LEU A 100 12.10 -5.00 2.50
CA LEU A 100 11.08 -5.87 3.11
C LEU A 100 10.42 -6.73 2.06
N TRP A 101 10.22 -7.99 2.40
CA TRP A 101 9.42 -8.92 1.60
C TRP A 101 7.95 -8.52 1.73
N ARG A 102 7.25 -8.50 0.60
CA ARG A 102 5.82 -8.19 0.56
C ARG A 102 5.08 -9.17 -0.30
N GLU A 103 3.86 -9.45 0.09
CA GLU A 103 2.95 -10.29 -0.66
C GLU A 103 1.55 -9.71 -0.54
N LEU A 104 0.85 -9.63 -1.66
CA LEU A 104 -0.53 -9.16 -1.71
C LEU A 104 -1.43 -10.38 -1.85
N ARG A 105 -2.50 -10.44 -1.05
CA ARG A 105 -3.43 -11.55 -1.08
C ARG A 105 -4.82 -11.12 -0.61
N ASN A 106 -5.77 -12.05 -0.70
CA ASN A 106 -7.12 -11.87 -0.19
C ASN A 106 -7.85 -10.68 -0.82
N PHE A 107 -7.74 -10.56 -2.16
CA PHE A 107 -8.41 -9.49 -2.90
C PHE A 107 -9.92 -9.71 -2.91
N SER A 108 -10.69 -8.66 -2.60
CA SER A 108 -12.13 -8.66 -2.79
C SER A 108 -12.47 -8.52 -4.29
N GLY A 109 -13.68 -8.88 -4.67
CA GLY A 109 -14.16 -8.68 -6.05
C GLY A 109 -14.09 -7.21 -6.42
N GLY A 110 -13.49 -6.90 -7.58
CA GLY A 110 -13.35 -5.53 -8.05
C GLY A 110 -12.32 -4.68 -7.30
N ALA A 111 -11.47 -5.30 -6.49
CA ALA A 111 -10.42 -4.57 -5.78
C ALA A 111 -9.42 -3.95 -6.76
N ILE A 112 -8.97 -2.74 -6.45
CA ILE A 112 -7.92 -2.04 -7.21
C ILE A 112 -6.83 -1.65 -6.22
N CYS A 113 -5.64 -2.18 -6.48
CA CYS A 113 -4.46 -1.89 -5.68
C CYS A 113 -3.60 -0.87 -6.39
#